data_72ddb624071401da01908f6e7d94f2ba
#
_entry.id   72ddb624071401da01908f6e7d94f2ba
#
_cell.length_a   1.000
_cell.length_b   1.000
_cell.length_c   1.000
_cell.angle_alpha   90.00
_cell.angle_beta   90.00
_cell.angle_gamma   90.00
#
_symmetry.space_group_name_H-M   'P 1'
#
loop_
_entity.id
_entity.type
_entity.pdbx_description
1 polymer ?
#
loop_
_entity_poly.entity_id
_entity_poly.type
_entity_poly.pdbx_seq_one_letter_code
_entity_poly.pdbx_strand_id
1 'polypeptide(L)'
;MNSPKVANAARSGGSGSLVSGRSVFGRAVWASRVAQARRFSSVDTSRPMVIAVASIDNRMLTSPVTALVSMIVEEVSELPMVVLDADVQAQPMRGPLGAWAAGDVLGLAATEPLDLTRKKMENFADSSGAVPLLTASQGTQGQMAADVLDTVVSRAQHRWPIVVVNLPYTCAGETIAAGTAMADHVLLVADRHHEQHGWLYQPGHHLTELALSKKVTVVKVGAAAVDLPQDTVVLPSVDAHSTSRSRIVPSTNPEDVSMYHRLLSRVFGS
;
A
#
# COMPACT_ATOMS: atom_id res chain seq x y z
N MET A 1 41.60 6.44 -62.43
CA MET A 1 41.09 5.36 -61.54
C MET A 1 40.34 6.02 -60.43
N ASN A 2 39.04 6.05 -60.54
CA ASN A 2 38.13 6.71 -59.63
C ASN A 2 37.61 5.73 -58.62
N SER A 3 37.81 5.98 -57.35
CA SER A 3 37.09 5.27 -56.24
C SER A 3 35.91 6.12 -55.73
N PRO A 4 34.73 5.57 -55.59
CA PRO A 4 33.58 6.32 -55.11
C PRO A 4 33.58 6.41 -53.57
N LYS A 5 33.31 7.63 -53.07
CA LYS A 5 33.00 7.93 -51.67
C LYS A 5 31.66 7.31 -51.30
N VAL A 6 31.70 6.45 -50.30
CA VAL A 6 30.49 5.96 -49.65
C VAL A 6 30.08 6.97 -48.56
N ALA A 7 28.93 7.60 -48.74
CA ALA A 7 28.32 8.49 -47.75
C ALA A 7 27.66 7.66 -46.67
N ASN A 8 28.19 7.72 -45.45
CA ASN A 8 27.53 7.20 -44.27
C ASN A 8 26.41 8.16 -43.83
N ALA A 9 25.16 7.81 -44.12
CA ALA A 9 24.00 8.46 -43.54
C ALA A 9 23.86 8.00 -42.07
N ALA A 10 24.22 8.90 -41.16
CA ALA A 10 23.92 8.74 -39.75
C ALA A 10 22.40 8.74 -39.53
N ARG A 11 21.83 7.61 -39.30
CA ARG A 11 20.47 7.48 -38.75
C ARG A 11 20.53 7.92 -37.31
N SER A 12 20.05 9.12 -37.01
CA SER A 12 19.66 9.55 -35.67
C SER A 12 18.46 8.72 -35.22
N GLY A 13 18.73 7.64 -34.53
CA GLY A 13 17.71 6.89 -33.81
C GLY A 13 17.25 7.73 -32.61
N GLY A 14 16.15 8.43 -32.76
CA GLY A 14 15.45 9.01 -31.62
C GLY A 14 15.03 7.88 -30.70
N SER A 15 15.67 7.78 -29.55
CA SER A 15 15.16 6.97 -28.43
C SER A 15 13.89 7.63 -27.92
N GLY A 16 12.77 7.29 -28.57
CA GLY A 16 11.46 7.58 -28.03
C GLY A 16 11.37 6.87 -26.68
N SER A 17 11.43 7.63 -25.62
CA SER A 17 11.02 7.23 -24.29
C SER A 17 9.62 6.64 -24.42
N LEU A 18 9.51 5.32 -24.44
CA LEU A 18 8.28 4.61 -24.19
C LEU A 18 7.94 4.83 -22.70
N VAL A 19 7.48 6.03 -22.39
CA VAL A 19 6.63 6.24 -21.22
C VAL A 19 5.45 5.32 -21.49
N SER A 20 5.42 4.18 -20.79
CA SER A 20 4.29 3.27 -20.73
C SER A 20 3.12 4.04 -20.12
N GLY A 21 2.55 4.93 -20.90
CA GLY A 21 1.25 5.51 -20.57
C GLY A 21 0.27 4.37 -20.57
N ARG A 22 -0.23 4.00 -19.39
CA ARG A 22 -1.52 3.32 -19.30
C ARG A 22 -2.42 4.07 -20.29
N SER A 23 -2.90 3.36 -21.30
CA SER A 23 -3.80 4.01 -22.24
C SER A 23 -4.94 4.63 -21.42
N VAL A 24 -5.32 5.85 -21.73
CA VAL A 24 -6.46 6.55 -21.09
C VAL A 24 -7.70 5.63 -21.09
N PHE A 25 -7.80 4.78 -22.08
CA PHE A 25 -8.82 3.75 -22.22
C PHE A 25 -8.74 2.66 -21.12
N GLY A 26 -7.57 2.17 -20.76
CA GLY A 26 -7.41 1.17 -19.68
C GLY A 26 -7.78 1.74 -18.30
N ARG A 27 -7.45 3.01 -18.05
CA ARG A 27 -7.88 3.73 -16.83
C ARG A 27 -9.41 3.92 -16.78
N ALA A 28 -10.01 4.32 -17.89
CA ALA A 28 -11.45 4.51 -17.97
C ALA A 28 -12.21 3.19 -17.78
N VAL A 29 -11.73 2.09 -18.36
CA VAL A 29 -12.33 0.75 -18.18
C VAL A 29 -12.20 0.29 -16.73
N TRP A 30 -11.05 0.49 -16.10
CA TRP A 30 -10.84 0.13 -14.69
C TRP A 30 -11.73 0.98 -13.78
N ALA A 31 -11.72 2.29 -13.92
CA ALA A 31 -12.58 3.20 -13.15
C ALA A 31 -14.08 2.89 -13.35
N SER A 32 -14.50 2.54 -14.56
CA SER A 32 -15.89 2.13 -14.85
C SER A 32 -16.27 0.84 -14.14
N ARG A 33 -15.37 -0.16 -14.08
CA ARG A 33 -15.61 -1.43 -13.38
C ARG A 33 -15.63 -1.26 -11.87
N VAL A 34 -14.74 -0.45 -11.34
CA VAL A 34 -14.74 -0.09 -9.91
C VAL A 34 -16.01 0.68 -9.55
N ALA A 35 -16.44 1.65 -10.38
CA ALA A 35 -17.70 2.36 -10.18
C ALA A 35 -18.92 1.43 -10.27
N GLN A 36 -18.89 0.44 -11.14
CA GLN A 36 -19.92 -0.58 -11.24
C GLN A 36 -19.92 -1.50 -10.01
N ALA A 37 -18.75 -1.90 -9.55
CA ALA A 37 -18.57 -2.67 -8.32
C ALA A 37 -19.08 -1.92 -7.09
N ARG A 38 -18.83 -0.61 -6.98
CA ARG A 38 -19.38 0.27 -5.94
C ARG A 38 -20.93 0.29 -5.95
N ARG A 39 -21.56 0.28 -7.12
CA ARG A 39 -23.04 0.27 -7.23
C ARG A 39 -23.67 -1.02 -6.72
N PHE A 40 -22.95 -2.13 -6.78
CA PHE A 40 -23.43 -3.43 -6.34
C PHE A 40 -23.00 -3.82 -4.93
N SER A 41 -22.02 -3.13 -4.35
CA SER A 41 -21.59 -3.31 -2.97
C SER A 41 -21.95 -2.07 -2.17
N SER A 42 -22.51 -2.25 -0.99
CA SER A 42 -22.72 -1.19 0.01
C SER A 42 -21.40 -0.74 0.65
N VAL A 43 -20.30 -0.69 -0.11
CA VAL A 43 -18.98 -0.32 0.40
C VAL A 43 -18.94 1.20 0.56
N ASP A 44 -19.01 1.65 1.79
CA ASP A 44 -18.83 3.06 2.13
C ASP A 44 -17.34 3.37 2.28
N THR A 45 -16.74 3.94 1.23
CA THR A 45 -15.35 4.40 1.21
C THR A 45 -15.19 5.85 1.68
N SER A 46 -16.26 6.47 2.16
CA SER A 46 -16.27 7.87 2.60
C SER A 46 -15.97 8.05 4.10
N ARG A 47 -15.83 6.96 4.87
CA ARG A 47 -15.50 7.05 6.30
C ARG A 47 -14.00 7.12 6.56
N PRO A 48 -13.55 7.91 7.55
CA PRO A 48 -12.18 7.85 8.04
C PRO A 48 -11.82 6.43 8.51
N MET A 49 -10.58 5.99 8.22
CA MET A 49 -10.14 4.63 8.53
C MET A 49 -8.62 4.51 8.62
N VAL A 50 -8.14 3.73 9.58
CA VAL A 50 -6.75 3.26 9.65
C VAL A 50 -6.71 1.79 9.23
N ILE A 51 -5.92 1.50 8.20
CA ILE A 51 -5.71 0.14 7.68
C ILE A 51 -4.27 -0.25 7.95
N ALA A 52 -4.04 -1.25 8.79
CA ALA A 52 -2.70 -1.79 9.01
C ALA A 52 -2.44 -2.98 8.07
N VAL A 53 -1.27 -3.03 7.48
CA VAL A 53 -0.82 -4.15 6.64
C VAL A 53 0.42 -4.76 7.27
N ALA A 54 0.31 -6.00 7.72
CA ALA A 54 1.38 -6.76 8.38
C ALA A 54 1.56 -8.13 7.72
N SER A 55 2.65 -8.84 8.05
CA SER A 55 2.94 -10.16 7.48
C SER A 55 2.57 -11.30 8.41
N ILE A 56 2.07 -12.38 7.86
CA ILE A 56 1.97 -13.68 8.53
C ILE A 56 3.20 -14.54 8.22
N ASP A 57 3.35 -14.94 6.97
CA ASP A 57 4.33 -15.96 6.55
C ASP A 57 5.42 -15.39 5.65
N ASN A 58 5.05 -14.74 4.55
CA ASN A 58 6.00 -14.19 3.60
C ASN A 58 6.24 -12.71 3.86
N ARG A 59 7.32 -12.46 4.54
CA ARG A 59 7.72 -11.13 5.03
C ARG A 59 8.07 -10.15 3.90
N MET A 60 8.46 -10.66 2.75
CA MET A 60 8.84 -9.85 1.59
C MET A 60 7.64 -9.25 0.83
N LEU A 61 6.45 -9.81 1.02
CA LEU A 61 5.24 -9.38 0.30
C LEU A 61 4.51 -8.23 0.97
N THR A 62 4.81 -7.88 2.22
CA THR A 62 4.05 -6.85 2.96
C THR A 62 4.03 -5.51 2.22
N SER A 63 5.18 -4.96 1.88
CA SER A 63 5.26 -3.64 1.24
C SER A 63 4.73 -3.62 -0.19
N PRO A 64 4.99 -4.61 -1.07
CA PRO A 64 4.33 -4.70 -2.36
C PRO A 64 2.80 -4.78 -2.27
N VAL A 65 2.26 -5.53 -1.31
CA VAL A 65 0.81 -5.62 -1.07
C VAL A 65 0.27 -4.30 -0.52
N THR A 66 0.95 -3.68 0.43
CA THR A 66 0.58 -2.35 0.94
C THR A 66 0.48 -1.34 -0.19
N ALA A 67 1.44 -1.31 -1.11
CA ALA A 67 1.43 -0.42 -2.26
C ALA A 67 0.24 -0.72 -3.20
N LEU A 68 -0.01 -1.99 -3.50
CA LEU A 68 -1.15 -2.39 -4.33
C LEU A 68 -2.49 -1.98 -3.70
N VAL A 69 -2.68 -2.31 -2.42
CA VAL A 69 -3.88 -1.96 -1.65
C VAL A 69 -4.09 -0.44 -1.63
N SER A 70 -3.03 0.31 -1.35
CA SER A 70 -3.09 1.78 -1.28
C SER A 70 -3.50 2.39 -2.62
N MET A 71 -2.95 1.90 -3.75
CA MET A 71 -3.35 2.39 -5.06
C MET A 71 -4.80 2.03 -5.43
N ILE A 72 -5.27 0.86 -4.99
CA ILE A 72 -6.67 0.47 -5.19
C ILE A 72 -7.59 1.35 -4.36
N VAL A 73 -7.24 1.61 -3.11
CA VAL A 73 -8.02 2.48 -2.21
C VAL A 73 -8.04 3.92 -2.72
N GLU A 74 -6.91 4.48 -3.13
CA GLU A 74 -6.82 5.84 -3.70
C GLU A 74 -7.70 6.02 -4.93
N GLU A 75 -7.81 4.98 -5.77
CA GLU A 75 -8.64 5.05 -6.98
C GLU A 75 -10.14 5.07 -6.66
N VAL A 76 -10.58 4.45 -5.55
CA VAL A 76 -11.99 4.25 -5.23
C VAL A 76 -12.49 5.13 -4.09
N SER A 77 -11.61 5.63 -3.24
CA SER A 77 -11.97 6.44 -2.08
C SER A 77 -12.43 7.84 -2.50
N GLU A 78 -13.42 8.36 -1.77
CA GLU A 78 -13.86 9.75 -1.85
C GLU A 78 -13.06 10.65 -0.89
N LEU A 79 -12.33 10.05 0.06
CA LEU A 79 -11.51 10.74 1.03
C LEU A 79 -10.04 10.72 0.62
N PRO A 80 -9.29 11.80 0.88
CA PRO A 80 -7.86 11.80 0.69
C PRO A 80 -7.18 10.80 1.63
N MET A 81 -6.16 10.13 1.12
CA MET A 81 -5.43 9.13 1.87
C MET A 81 -3.92 9.36 1.87
N VAL A 82 -3.23 8.67 2.78
CA VAL A 82 -1.77 8.62 2.85
C VAL A 82 -1.31 7.22 3.23
N VAL A 83 -0.16 6.84 2.74
CA VAL A 83 0.57 5.65 3.20
C VAL A 83 1.61 6.07 4.23
N LEU A 84 1.69 5.33 5.33
CA LEU A 84 2.72 5.49 6.34
C LEU A 84 3.66 4.28 6.30
N ASP A 85 4.94 4.51 6.07
CA ASP A 85 5.97 3.48 6.13
C ASP A 85 6.61 3.46 7.52
N ALA A 86 6.29 2.44 8.33
CA ALA A 86 6.83 2.31 9.67
C ALA A 86 8.29 1.85 9.71
N ASP A 87 8.83 1.33 8.60
CA ASP A 87 10.26 1.01 8.50
C ASP A 87 11.05 2.24 8.03
N VAL A 88 11.42 3.05 8.99
CA VAL A 88 12.15 4.31 8.75
C VAL A 88 13.57 4.10 8.22
N GLN A 89 14.14 2.91 8.41
CA GLN A 89 15.50 2.59 7.98
C GLN A 89 15.54 2.04 6.55
N ALA A 90 14.78 0.98 6.26
CA ALA A 90 14.78 0.36 4.94
C ALA A 90 13.88 1.10 3.93
N GLN A 91 12.84 1.78 4.40
CA GLN A 91 11.89 2.55 3.59
C GLN A 91 11.36 1.77 2.39
N PRO A 92 10.81 0.54 2.61
CA PRO A 92 10.49 -0.38 1.52
C PRO A 92 9.32 0.07 0.65
N MET A 93 8.57 1.09 1.05
CA MET A 93 7.44 1.63 0.28
C MET A 93 7.86 2.54 -0.87
N ARG A 94 9.07 3.11 -0.84
CA ARG A 94 9.54 4.07 -1.86
C ARG A 94 9.52 3.49 -3.28
N GLY A 95 10.09 2.31 -3.46
CA GLY A 95 10.13 1.63 -4.76
C GLY A 95 8.74 1.29 -5.29
N PRO A 96 7.94 0.51 -4.58
CA PRO A 96 6.59 0.11 -4.99
C PRO A 96 5.66 1.27 -5.33
N LEU A 97 5.72 2.38 -4.58
CA LEU A 97 4.92 3.59 -4.86
C LEU A 97 5.57 4.54 -5.88
N GLY A 98 6.86 4.38 -6.16
CA GLY A 98 7.62 5.30 -7.01
C GLY A 98 7.81 6.68 -6.36
N ALA A 99 7.91 6.73 -5.03
CA ALA A 99 8.03 7.93 -4.21
C ALA A 99 9.50 8.17 -3.84
N TRP A 100 10.16 9.11 -4.51
CA TRP A 100 11.60 9.35 -4.37
C TRP A 100 11.96 10.76 -3.90
N ALA A 101 10.97 11.61 -3.66
CA ALA A 101 11.18 12.94 -3.10
C ALA A 101 11.43 12.89 -1.57
N ALA A 102 11.62 14.04 -0.98
CA ALA A 102 11.81 14.12 0.47
C ALA A 102 10.50 13.84 1.21
N GLY A 103 10.58 13.00 2.24
CA GLY A 103 9.57 12.80 3.26
C GLY A 103 10.21 12.98 4.64
N ASP A 104 9.44 13.35 5.64
CA ASP A 104 9.94 13.52 7.01
C ASP A 104 8.88 13.15 8.05
N VAL A 105 8.62 11.86 8.16
CA VAL A 105 7.64 11.33 9.13
C VAL A 105 8.04 11.61 10.59
N LEU A 106 9.34 11.62 10.89
CA LEU A 106 9.83 11.92 12.23
C LEU A 106 9.69 13.41 12.56
N GLY A 107 9.89 14.30 11.58
CA GLY A 107 9.58 15.73 11.70
C GLY A 107 8.11 15.99 11.94
N LEU A 108 7.21 15.21 11.30
CA LEU A 108 5.78 15.26 11.61
C LEU A 108 5.52 14.91 13.08
N ALA A 109 6.16 13.85 13.62
CA ALA A 109 6.02 13.47 15.02
C ALA A 109 6.62 14.51 15.99
N ALA A 110 7.68 15.19 15.63
CA ALA A 110 8.37 16.16 16.48
C ALA A 110 7.74 17.57 16.47
N THR A 111 6.90 17.89 15.48
CA THR A 111 6.30 19.22 15.36
C THR A 111 5.21 19.44 16.41
N GLU A 112 5.19 20.61 17.05
CA GLU A 112 4.14 20.98 18.01
C GLU A 112 2.75 20.94 17.37
N PRO A 113 1.71 20.40 18.05
CA PRO A 113 0.36 20.28 17.48
C PRO A 113 -0.24 21.61 17.00
N LEU A 114 0.02 22.70 17.71
CA LEU A 114 -0.47 24.05 17.36
C LEU A 114 0.14 24.58 16.07
N ASP A 115 1.29 24.07 15.67
CA ASP A 115 1.99 24.45 14.44
C ASP A 115 1.61 23.60 13.23
N LEU A 116 0.79 22.54 13.42
CA LEU A 116 0.38 21.62 12.39
C LEU A 116 -0.86 22.13 11.65
N THR A 117 -0.66 22.91 10.60
CA THR A 117 -1.72 23.19 9.63
C THR A 117 -1.81 22.06 8.59
N ARG A 118 -2.96 21.91 7.93
CA ARG A 118 -3.13 20.93 6.84
C ARG A 118 -2.06 21.04 5.76
N LYS A 119 -1.74 22.28 5.35
CA LYS A 119 -0.70 22.55 4.36
C LYS A 119 0.69 22.17 4.86
N LYS A 120 1.00 22.40 6.14
CA LYS A 120 2.28 22.03 6.74
C LYS A 120 2.42 20.49 6.81
N MET A 121 1.34 19.78 7.12
CA MET A 121 1.33 18.32 7.12
C MET A 121 1.65 17.73 5.74
N GLU A 122 1.14 18.31 4.66
CA GLU A 122 1.44 17.89 3.29
C GLU A 122 2.94 17.94 2.96
N ASN A 123 3.67 18.87 3.55
CA ASN A 123 5.12 19.01 3.33
C ASN A 123 5.94 17.87 3.95
N PHE A 124 5.39 17.10 4.89
CA PHE A 124 6.04 15.93 5.46
C PHE A 124 5.84 14.66 4.61
N ALA A 125 4.87 14.65 3.70
CA ALA A 125 4.61 13.54 2.80
C ALA A 125 5.33 13.71 1.47
N ASP A 126 5.90 12.62 0.97
CA ASP A 126 6.38 12.53 -0.41
C ASP A 126 5.19 12.32 -1.36
N SER A 127 4.85 13.34 -2.13
CA SER A 127 3.76 13.30 -3.12
C SER A 127 4.24 13.04 -4.55
N SER A 128 5.50 12.65 -4.74
CA SER A 128 6.05 12.35 -6.08
C SER A 128 5.59 10.99 -6.64
N GLY A 129 5.10 10.11 -5.77
CA GLY A 129 4.66 8.77 -6.10
C GLY A 129 3.22 8.64 -6.58
N ALA A 130 2.72 7.40 -6.57
CA ALA A 130 1.34 7.08 -6.95
C ALA A 130 0.33 7.52 -5.90
N VAL A 131 0.74 7.48 -4.63
CA VAL A 131 -0.05 7.85 -3.45
C VAL A 131 0.90 8.63 -2.53
N PRO A 132 0.42 9.64 -1.79
CA PRO A 132 1.26 10.34 -0.82
C PRO A 132 1.84 9.37 0.22
N LEU A 133 3.15 9.51 0.51
CA LEU A 133 3.90 8.62 1.40
C LEU A 133 4.53 9.39 2.56
N LEU A 134 4.12 9.07 3.78
CA LEU A 134 4.83 9.46 5.01
C LEU A 134 5.95 8.45 5.26
N THR A 135 7.17 8.87 5.04
CA THR A 135 8.37 8.06 5.23
C THR A 135 9.47 8.91 5.83
N ALA A 136 10.51 8.29 6.37
CA ALA A 136 11.64 9.01 6.94
C ALA A 136 12.52 9.66 5.86
N SER A 137 13.33 10.62 6.27
CA SER A 137 14.40 11.16 5.43
C SER A 137 15.40 10.07 5.05
N GLN A 138 16.00 10.18 3.86
CA GLN A 138 17.01 9.21 3.43
C GLN A 138 18.20 9.19 4.41
N GLY A 139 18.67 7.99 4.73
CA GLY A 139 19.78 7.78 5.67
C GLY A 139 19.38 7.76 7.15
N THR A 140 18.09 7.86 7.48
CA THR A 140 17.59 7.64 8.84
C THR A 140 17.99 6.26 9.32
N GLN A 141 18.49 6.17 10.55
CA GLN A 141 18.90 4.93 11.21
C GLN A 141 17.96 4.61 12.37
N GLY A 142 17.86 3.33 12.71
CA GLY A 142 17.05 2.84 13.81
C GLY A 142 15.62 2.44 13.40
N GLN A 143 14.77 2.24 14.39
CA GLN A 143 13.39 1.80 14.22
C GLN A 143 12.42 2.87 14.74
N MET A 144 11.24 2.93 14.17
CA MET A 144 10.17 3.77 14.69
C MET A 144 9.63 3.15 15.99
N ALA A 145 9.61 3.92 17.07
CA ALA A 145 9.02 3.48 18.33
C ALA A 145 7.48 3.49 18.25
N ALA A 146 6.84 2.69 19.10
CA ALA A 146 5.38 2.52 19.08
C ALA A 146 4.63 3.84 19.37
N ASP A 147 5.10 4.63 20.32
CA ASP A 147 4.55 5.95 20.68
C ASP A 147 4.71 7.01 19.56
N VAL A 148 5.82 6.93 18.83
CA VAL A 148 6.06 7.77 17.64
C VAL A 148 5.07 7.39 16.54
N LEU A 149 4.85 6.09 16.31
CA LEU A 149 3.87 5.61 15.33
C LEU A 149 2.47 6.08 15.67
N ASP A 150 2.03 5.95 16.94
CA ASP A 150 0.72 6.42 17.40
C ASP A 150 0.56 7.93 17.18
N THR A 151 1.57 8.71 17.53
CA THR A 151 1.59 10.16 17.32
C THR A 151 1.45 10.51 15.84
N VAL A 152 2.19 9.83 14.95
CA VAL A 152 2.14 10.09 13.51
C VAL A 152 0.78 9.74 12.93
N VAL A 153 0.21 8.58 13.28
CA VAL A 153 -1.11 8.16 12.79
C VAL A 153 -2.19 9.15 13.23
N SER A 154 -2.23 9.49 14.53
CA SER A 154 -3.16 10.48 15.06
C SER A 154 -3.08 11.82 14.32
N ARG A 155 -1.87 12.31 14.06
CA ARG A 155 -1.67 13.58 13.33
C ARG A 155 -2.05 13.46 11.87
N ALA A 156 -1.67 12.37 11.22
CA ALA A 156 -1.98 12.12 9.81
C ALA A 156 -3.49 12.13 9.54
N GLN A 157 -4.30 11.56 10.43
CA GLN A 157 -5.76 11.52 10.30
C GLN A 157 -6.42 12.92 10.24
N HIS A 158 -5.79 13.96 10.77
CA HIS A 158 -6.31 15.33 10.64
C HIS A 158 -6.24 15.89 9.22
N ARG A 159 -5.34 15.34 8.38
CA ARG A 159 -5.21 15.74 6.98
C ARG A 159 -5.73 14.66 6.02
N TRP A 160 -5.42 13.41 6.31
CA TRP A 160 -5.77 12.25 5.51
C TRP A 160 -6.67 11.31 6.32
N PRO A 161 -7.99 11.39 6.14
CA PRO A 161 -8.94 10.53 6.85
C PRO A 161 -8.65 9.04 6.68
N ILE A 162 -8.07 8.62 5.54
CA ILE A 162 -7.63 7.25 5.34
C ILE A 162 -6.10 7.18 5.48
N VAL A 163 -5.63 6.36 6.42
CA VAL A 163 -4.21 6.09 6.65
C VAL A 163 -3.95 4.60 6.47
N VAL A 164 -3.07 4.25 5.53
CA VAL A 164 -2.62 2.87 5.33
C VAL A 164 -1.23 2.73 5.94
N VAL A 165 -1.07 1.88 6.95
CA VAL A 165 0.18 1.69 7.69
C VAL A 165 0.88 0.44 7.20
N ASN A 166 2.09 0.57 6.65
CA ASN A 166 2.96 -0.53 6.27
C ASN A 166 3.79 -0.98 7.48
N LEU A 167 3.57 -2.21 7.92
CA LEU A 167 4.22 -2.84 9.07
C LEU A 167 5.01 -4.08 8.62
N PRO A 168 6.14 -3.91 7.91
CA PRO A 168 6.96 -5.05 7.52
C PRO A 168 7.62 -5.68 8.75
N TYR A 169 8.07 -6.93 8.60
CA TYR A 169 8.71 -7.69 9.69
C TYR A 169 10.00 -7.06 10.24
N THR A 170 10.57 -6.11 9.51
CA THR A 170 11.75 -5.35 9.91
C THR A 170 11.46 -4.34 11.02
N CYS A 171 10.19 -3.99 11.23
CA CYS A 171 9.78 -3.18 12.37
C CYS A 171 9.91 -3.95 13.69
N ALA A 172 10.10 -3.23 14.80
CA ALA A 172 10.03 -3.82 16.12
C ALA A 172 8.67 -4.48 16.38
N GLY A 173 8.66 -5.59 17.14
CA GLY A 173 7.41 -6.30 17.45
C GLY A 173 6.39 -5.43 18.17
N GLU A 174 6.83 -4.53 19.04
CA GLU A 174 5.99 -3.54 19.74
C GLU A 174 5.39 -2.51 18.78
N THR A 175 6.13 -2.09 17.75
CA THR A 175 5.63 -1.18 16.71
C THR A 175 4.55 -1.86 15.86
N ILE A 176 4.77 -3.14 15.49
CA ILE A 176 3.76 -3.94 14.76
C ILE A 176 2.52 -4.12 15.64
N ALA A 177 2.68 -4.45 16.92
CA ALA A 177 1.55 -4.62 17.83
C ALA A 177 0.76 -3.31 18.01
N ALA A 178 1.44 -2.18 18.20
CA ALA A 178 0.80 -0.87 18.30
C ALA A 178 0.06 -0.49 17.01
N GLY A 179 0.72 -0.65 15.85
CA GLY A 179 0.14 -0.32 14.56
C GLY A 179 -1.09 -1.16 14.22
N THR A 180 -1.10 -2.44 14.59
CA THR A 180 -2.27 -3.31 14.41
C THR A 180 -3.38 -3.02 15.43
N ALA A 181 -3.04 -2.65 16.67
CA ALA A 181 -4.03 -2.33 17.71
C ALA A 181 -4.81 -1.04 17.42
N MET A 182 -4.18 -0.04 16.81
CA MET A 182 -4.85 1.23 16.45
C MET A 182 -5.67 1.14 15.15
N ALA A 183 -5.54 0.06 14.39
CA ALA A 183 -6.19 -0.08 13.10
C ALA A 183 -7.70 -0.40 13.22
N ASP A 184 -8.49 0.21 12.36
CA ASP A 184 -9.89 -0.17 12.15
C ASP A 184 -10.00 -1.50 11.41
N HIS A 185 -9.00 -1.79 10.54
CA HIS A 185 -8.91 -3.06 9.82
C HIS A 185 -7.45 -3.48 9.63
N VAL A 186 -7.16 -4.76 9.83
CA VAL A 186 -5.82 -5.35 9.67
C VAL A 186 -5.80 -6.30 8.50
N LEU A 187 -4.87 -6.09 7.58
CA LEU A 187 -4.57 -7.01 6.49
C LEU A 187 -3.33 -7.82 6.85
N LEU A 188 -3.48 -9.12 7.02
CA LEU A 188 -2.37 -10.02 7.28
C LEU A 188 -1.92 -10.70 5.99
N VAL A 189 -0.79 -10.28 5.47
CA VAL A 189 -0.24 -10.77 4.21
C VAL A 189 0.39 -12.13 4.40
N ALA A 190 -0.02 -13.08 3.58
CA ALA A 190 0.46 -14.45 3.52
C ALA A 190 0.83 -14.83 2.09
N ASP A 191 1.76 -15.77 1.93
CA ASP A 191 2.04 -16.31 0.61
C ASP A 191 0.96 -17.34 0.18
N ARG A 192 1.06 -17.82 -1.07
CA ARG A 192 0.12 -18.78 -1.65
C ARG A 192 0.08 -20.13 -0.92
N HIS A 193 1.14 -20.47 -0.17
CA HIS A 193 1.28 -21.76 0.53
C HIS A 193 0.76 -21.73 1.96
N HIS A 194 0.34 -20.55 2.45
CA HIS A 194 -0.25 -20.43 3.78
C HIS A 194 -1.54 -21.27 3.87
N GLU A 195 -1.60 -22.20 4.80
CA GLU A 195 -2.73 -23.12 4.92
C GLU A 195 -3.64 -22.79 6.09
N GLN A 196 -3.05 -22.47 7.26
CA GLN A 196 -3.80 -22.35 8.50
C GLN A 196 -3.39 -21.13 9.33
N HIS A 197 -4.39 -20.41 9.82
CA HIS A 197 -4.22 -19.27 10.73
C HIS A 197 -5.20 -19.32 11.92
N GLY A 198 -5.62 -20.52 12.31
CA GLY A 198 -6.54 -20.72 13.45
C GLY A 198 -6.02 -20.16 14.78
N TRP A 199 -4.71 -19.94 14.90
CA TRP A 199 -4.08 -19.28 16.05
C TRP A 199 -4.57 -17.83 16.26
N LEU A 200 -5.05 -17.14 15.23
CA LEU A 200 -5.66 -15.81 15.35
C LEU A 200 -6.88 -15.79 16.28
N TYR A 201 -7.56 -16.91 16.42
CA TYR A 201 -8.76 -17.05 17.24
C TYR A 201 -8.49 -17.66 18.62
N GLN A 202 -7.21 -17.90 18.94
CA GLN A 202 -6.81 -18.45 20.24
C GLN A 202 -6.65 -17.33 21.27
N PRO A 203 -7.12 -17.52 22.52
CA PRO A 203 -6.93 -16.56 23.59
C PRO A 203 -5.47 -16.21 23.83
N GLY A 204 -5.18 -14.93 24.05
CA GLY A 204 -3.84 -14.42 24.36
C GLY A 204 -3.05 -13.87 23.17
N HIS A 205 -3.50 -14.05 21.94
CA HIS A 205 -2.91 -13.35 20.79
C HIS A 205 -3.51 -11.93 20.68
N HIS A 206 -2.67 -10.92 20.45
CA HIS A 206 -3.10 -9.51 20.43
C HIS A 206 -4.11 -9.15 19.33
N LEU A 207 -4.19 -9.96 18.27
CA LEU A 207 -5.16 -9.78 17.17
C LEU A 207 -6.48 -10.55 17.38
N THR A 208 -6.61 -11.35 18.44
CA THR A 208 -7.79 -12.23 18.61
C THR A 208 -9.10 -11.45 18.64
N GLU A 209 -9.15 -10.36 19.39
CA GLU A 209 -10.38 -9.54 19.48
C GLU A 209 -10.75 -8.90 18.16
N LEU A 210 -9.75 -8.41 17.41
CA LEU A 210 -9.95 -7.87 16.07
C LEU A 210 -10.41 -8.94 15.09
N ALA A 211 -9.85 -10.15 15.16
CA ALA A 211 -10.23 -11.28 14.31
C ALA A 211 -11.68 -11.73 14.61
N LEU A 212 -12.05 -11.86 15.87
CA LEU A 212 -13.42 -12.17 16.29
C LEU A 212 -14.42 -11.10 15.88
N SER A 213 -14.01 -9.84 15.86
CA SER A 213 -14.80 -8.69 15.38
C SER A 213 -14.79 -8.54 13.85
N LYS A 214 -14.22 -9.49 13.11
CA LYS A 214 -14.08 -9.48 11.63
C LYS A 214 -13.29 -8.30 11.08
N LYS A 215 -12.44 -7.71 11.90
CA LYS A 215 -11.55 -6.60 11.52
C LYS A 215 -10.17 -7.09 11.05
N VAL A 216 -9.96 -8.38 10.91
CA VAL A 216 -8.76 -8.98 10.36
C VAL A 216 -9.11 -9.72 9.07
N THR A 217 -8.33 -9.50 8.03
CA THR A 217 -8.43 -10.24 6.76
C THR A 217 -7.07 -10.81 6.41
N VAL A 218 -7.00 -12.10 6.18
CA VAL A 218 -5.80 -12.75 5.64
C VAL A 218 -5.77 -12.55 4.13
N VAL A 219 -4.68 -12.00 3.62
CA VAL A 219 -4.48 -11.69 2.20
C VAL A 219 -3.47 -12.67 1.63
N LYS A 220 -3.93 -13.69 0.90
CA LYS A 220 -3.06 -14.63 0.20
C LYS A 220 -2.67 -14.07 -1.17
N VAL A 221 -1.39 -14.07 -1.48
CA VAL A 221 -0.86 -13.52 -2.73
C VAL A 221 -0.56 -14.64 -3.71
N GLY A 222 -1.11 -14.56 -4.92
CA GLY A 222 -0.85 -15.52 -6.00
C GLY A 222 -1.42 -16.93 -5.75
N ALA A 223 -2.39 -17.07 -4.85
CA ALA A 223 -3.09 -18.33 -4.61
C ALA A 223 -4.31 -18.50 -5.55
N ALA A 224 -4.77 -19.73 -5.69
CA ALA A 224 -6.07 -19.99 -6.31
C ALA A 224 -7.20 -19.60 -5.34
N ALA A 225 -8.29 -19.05 -5.88
CA ALA A 225 -9.45 -18.63 -5.08
C ALA A 225 -10.44 -19.79 -4.84
N VAL A 226 -9.91 -20.97 -4.42
CA VAL A 226 -10.71 -22.19 -4.18
C VAL A 226 -10.66 -22.52 -2.69
N ASP A 227 -11.84 -22.82 -2.11
CA ASP A 227 -12.00 -23.28 -0.73
C ASP A 227 -11.30 -22.42 0.34
N LEU A 228 -11.43 -21.11 0.21
CA LEU A 228 -10.81 -20.17 1.14
C LEU A 228 -11.62 -20.03 2.44
N PRO A 229 -10.95 -19.90 3.60
CA PRO A 229 -11.60 -19.49 4.84
C PRO A 229 -12.35 -18.15 4.66
N GLN A 230 -13.39 -17.95 5.48
CA GLN A 230 -14.22 -16.74 5.37
C GLN A 230 -13.46 -15.42 5.59
N ASP A 231 -12.39 -15.46 6.38
CA ASP A 231 -11.53 -14.32 6.69
C ASP A 231 -10.39 -14.11 5.67
N THR A 232 -10.37 -14.88 4.60
CA THR A 232 -9.30 -14.88 3.61
C THR A 232 -9.74 -14.26 2.28
N VAL A 233 -8.88 -13.44 1.71
CA VAL A 233 -9.00 -12.87 0.36
C VAL A 233 -7.74 -13.21 -0.43
N VAL A 234 -7.88 -13.43 -1.73
CA VAL A 234 -6.75 -13.61 -2.63
C VAL A 234 -6.49 -12.32 -3.39
N LEU A 235 -5.22 -11.98 -3.53
CA LEU A 235 -4.73 -10.98 -4.48
C LEU A 235 -3.90 -11.65 -5.57
N PRO A 236 -3.84 -11.05 -6.77
CA PRO A 236 -2.96 -11.53 -7.83
C PRO A 236 -1.51 -11.51 -7.37
N SER A 237 -0.66 -12.29 -8.04
CA SER A 237 0.76 -12.31 -7.73
C SER A 237 1.35 -10.91 -7.82
N VAL A 238 1.95 -10.48 -6.72
CA VAL A 238 2.77 -9.27 -6.67
C VAL A 238 4.21 -9.74 -6.74
N ASP A 239 4.99 -9.22 -7.68
CA ASP A 239 6.39 -9.61 -7.80
C ASP A 239 7.16 -9.20 -6.54
N ALA A 240 7.42 -10.18 -5.68
CA ALA A 240 8.19 -9.99 -4.45
C ALA A 240 9.65 -9.60 -4.72
N HIS A 241 10.13 -9.89 -5.93
CA HIS A 241 11.48 -9.53 -6.40
C HIS A 241 11.52 -8.19 -7.11
N SER A 242 10.41 -7.48 -7.18
CA SER A 242 10.38 -6.12 -7.64
C SER A 242 11.35 -5.32 -6.74
N THR A 243 12.56 -5.21 -7.25
CA THR A 243 13.64 -4.46 -6.60
C THR A 243 13.14 -3.07 -6.24
N SER A 244 13.77 -2.41 -5.29
CA SER A 244 13.48 -1.06 -4.78
C SER A 244 13.20 0.04 -5.83
N ARG A 245 13.16 -0.29 -7.11
CA ARG A 245 12.86 0.60 -8.25
C ARG A 245 11.64 0.20 -9.06
N SER A 246 11.05 -0.96 -8.81
CA SER A 246 9.90 -1.44 -9.59
C SER A 246 8.60 -0.98 -8.95
N ARG A 247 8.01 0.03 -9.54
CA ARG A 247 6.70 0.55 -9.15
C ARG A 247 5.63 -0.52 -9.37
N ILE A 248 4.81 -0.76 -8.36
CA ILE A 248 3.62 -1.58 -8.47
C ILE A 248 2.58 -0.86 -9.34
N VAL A 249 1.88 -1.61 -10.16
CA VAL A 249 0.79 -1.10 -11.01
C VAL A 249 -0.37 -2.08 -10.90
N PRO A 250 -1.55 -1.65 -10.38
CA PRO A 250 -2.72 -2.51 -10.32
C PRO A 250 -3.11 -3.04 -11.71
N SER A 251 -3.40 -4.32 -11.79
CA SER A 251 -3.85 -4.96 -13.01
C SER A 251 -5.26 -4.48 -13.41
N THR A 252 -5.52 -4.43 -14.70
CA THR A 252 -6.86 -4.15 -15.25
C THR A 252 -7.58 -5.40 -15.73
N ASN A 253 -7.01 -6.59 -15.50
CA ASN A 253 -7.66 -7.86 -15.80
C ASN A 253 -8.95 -7.99 -14.98
N PRO A 254 -10.07 -8.42 -15.57
CA PRO A 254 -11.34 -8.62 -14.88
C PRO A 254 -11.28 -9.51 -13.64
N GLU A 255 -10.48 -10.57 -13.68
CA GLU A 255 -10.30 -11.47 -12.55
C GLU A 255 -9.61 -10.78 -11.39
N ASP A 256 -8.53 -10.05 -11.65
CA ASP A 256 -7.79 -9.29 -10.64
C ASP A 256 -8.66 -8.17 -10.04
N VAL A 257 -9.42 -7.46 -10.89
CA VAL A 257 -10.38 -6.44 -10.44
C VAL A 257 -11.45 -7.05 -9.53
N SER A 258 -11.90 -8.28 -9.80
CA SER A 258 -12.83 -8.99 -8.91
C SER A 258 -12.21 -9.30 -7.55
N MET A 259 -10.91 -9.67 -7.52
CA MET A 259 -10.17 -9.88 -6.26
C MET A 259 -10.04 -8.56 -5.47
N TYR A 260 -9.71 -7.46 -6.14
CA TYR A 260 -9.65 -6.12 -5.52
C TYR A 260 -10.99 -5.72 -4.91
N HIS A 261 -12.08 -5.98 -5.62
CA HIS A 261 -13.42 -5.70 -5.12
C HIS A 261 -13.75 -6.50 -3.85
N ARG A 262 -13.39 -7.78 -3.80
CA ARG A 262 -13.58 -8.61 -2.60
C ARG A 262 -12.79 -8.05 -1.42
N LEU A 263 -11.55 -7.62 -1.64
CA LEU A 263 -10.74 -6.97 -0.62
C LEU A 263 -11.41 -5.69 -0.09
N LEU A 264 -11.83 -4.79 -0.98
CA LEU A 264 -12.50 -3.56 -0.59
C LEU A 264 -13.79 -3.82 0.19
N SER A 265 -14.58 -4.81 -0.23
CA SER A 265 -15.80 -5.20 0.49
C SER A 265 -15.50 -5.74 1.90
N ARG A 266 -14.34 -6.35 2.12
CA ARG A 266 -13.91 -6.78 3.46
C ARG A 266 -13.47 -5.62 4.33
N VAL A 267 -12.72 -4.70 3.76
CA VAL A 267 -12.14 -3.56 4.51
C VAL A 267 -13.20 -2.51 4.84
N PHE A 268 -14.07 -2.17 3.89
CA PHE A 268 -15.01 -1.05 4.02
C PHE A 268 -16.46 -1.49 4.24
N GLY A 269 -16.79 -2.75 3.99
CA GLY A 269 -18.16 -3.28 4.09
C GLY A 269 -18.54 -3.84 5.46
N SER A 270 -17.68 -3.73 6.47
CA SER A 270 -17.89 -4.22 7.83
C SER A 270 -18.50 -3.16 8.76
#